data_aaf354c2eb51f127a7519f8ee14e3902
#
_entry.id   aaf354c2eb51f127a7519f8ee14e3902
#
_cell.length_a   1.000
_cell.length_b   1.000
_cell.length_c   1.000
_cell.angle_alpha   90.00
_cell.angle_beta   90.00
_cell.angle_gamma   90.00
#
_symmetry.space_group_name_H-M   'P 1'
#
loop_
_entity.id
_entity.type
_entity.pdbx_description
1 polymer ?
#
loop_
_entity_poly.entity_id
_entity_poly.type
_entity_poly.pdbx_seq_one_letter_code
_entity_poly.pdbx_strand_id
1 'polypeptide(L)'
;MEKPMAAAPILRIDPTALRGLVHAMIRAGGSAEDEAAMVTDHLLESNLQGHDSHGIMLLVRYVENMRAGKLHPGAMPDAVRQEASLAVFDGKMGYGQRIGRITMDWAINAARQHGHAVMALKNVHHLGRIGSYGEQAARAGMISVHFVNGVSGPGAVAPFGGSDG
;
A
#
# COMPACT_ATOMS: atom_id res chain seq x y z
N MET A 1 -37.91 -18.42 14.87
CA MET A 1 -36.53 -19.01 14.87
C MET A 1 -36.01 -18.89 13.43
N GLU A 2 -35.17 -17.94 13.20
CA GLU A 2 -34.54 -17.75 11.91
C GLU A 2 -33.46 -18.83 11.70
N LYS A 3 -33.54 -19.50 10.55
CA LYS A 3 -32.60 -20.59 10.21
C LYS A 3 -31.21 -19.94 10.00
N PRO A 4 -30.14 -20.40 10.64
CA PRO A 4 -28.82 -19.80 10.42
C PRO A 4 -28.48 -19.90 8.93
N MET A 5 -28.15 -18.76 8.32
CA MET A 5 -27.65 -18.71 6.94
C MET A 5 -26.42 -19.62 6.84
N ALA A 6 -26.45 -20.58 5.91
CA ALA A 6 -25.29 -21.39 5.64
C ALA A 6 -24.13 -20.47 5.21
N ALA A 7 -22.97 -20.64 5.84
CA ALA A 7 -21.78 -19.89 5.44
C ALA A 7 -21.50 -20.14 3.96
N ALA A 8 -21.25 -19.06 3.21
CA ALA A 8 -20.88 -19.18 1.81
C ALA A 8 -19.60 -20.05 1.67
N PRO A 9 -19.51 -20.90 0.63
CA PRO A 9 -18.34 -21.74 0.46
C PRO A 9 -17.07 -20.89 0.30
N ILE A 10 -16.02 -21.25 1.01
CA ILE A 10 -14.70 -20.60 0.86
C ILE A 10 -14.15 -21.02 -0.51
N LEU A 11 -14.00 -20.05 -1.41
CA LEU A 11 -13.33 -20.25 -2.69
C LEU A 11 -11.82 -20.09 -2.51
N ARG A 12 -11.07 -21.08 -2.97
CA ARG A 12 -9.61 -20.98 -3.08
C ARG A 12 -9.24 -20.69 -4.52
N ILE A 13 -8.53 -19.59 -4.74
CA ILE A 13 -8.13 -19.12 -6.07
C ILE A 13 -6.62 -19.28 -6.20
N ASP A 14 -6.16 -19.75 -7.36
CA ASP A 14 -4.72 -19.80 -7.66
C ASP A 14 -4.15 -18.39 -7.71
N PRO A 15 -3.14 -18.06 -6.88
CA PRO A 15 -2.53 -16.74 -6.86
C PRO A 15 -1.94 -16.31 -8.22
N THR A 16 -1.43 -17.26 -9.01
CA THR A 16 -0.84 -16.97 -10.33
C THR A 16 -1.89 -16.49 -11.32
N ALA A 17 -3.03 -17.20 -11.39
CA ALA A 17 -4.14 -16.80 -12.25
C ALA A 17 -4.72 -15.45 -11.83
N LEU A 18 -4.88 -15.25 -10.51
CA LEU A 18 -5.38 -14.00 -9.95
C LEU A 18 -4.44 -12.83 -10.20
N ARG A 19 -3.11 -13.05 -10.14
CA ARG A 19 -2.08 -12.06 -10.46
C ARG A 19 -2.29 -11.48 -11.86
N GLY A 20 -2.46 -12.33 -12.87
CA GLY A 20 -2.68 -11.89 -14.26
C GLY A 20 -3.90 -11.00 -14.41
N LEU A 21 -5.01 -11.37 -13.76
CA LEU A 21 -6.24 -10.58 -13.78
C LEU A 21 -6.07 -9.22 -13.10
N VAL A 22 -5.55 -9.19 -11.88
CA VAL A 22 -5.34 -7.95 -11.10
C VAL A 22 -4.41 -7.00 -11.85
N HIS A 23 -3.30 -7.53 -12.37
CA HIS A 23 -2.34 -6.76 -13.17
C HIS A 23 -3.01 -6.13 -14.42
N ALA A 24 -3.77 -6.92 -15.18
CA ALA A 24 -4.47 -6.42 -16.35
C ALA A 24 -5.48 -5.32 -16.01
N MET A 25 -6.19 -5.43 -14.88
CA MET A 25 -7.13 -4.40 -14.42
C MET A 25 -6.42 -3.09 -14.06
N ILE A 26 -5.28 -3.15 -13.36
CA ILE A 26 -4.49 -1.97 -13.00
C ILE A 26 -3.92 -1.33 -14.26
N ARG A 27 -3.41 -2.13 -15.20
CA ARG A 27 -2.96 -1.66 -16.53
C ARG A 27 -4.06 -0.94 -17.31
N ALA A 28 -5.26 -1.52 -17.33
CA ALA A 28 -6.42 -0.91 -17.99
C ALA A 28 -6.82 0.44 -17.36
N GLY A 29 -6.45 0.66 -16.10
CA GLY A 29 -6.60 1.94 -15.40
C GLY A 29 -5.58 3.02 -15.79
N GLY A 30 -4.63 2.72 -16.68
CA GLY A 30 -3.62 3.67 -17.17
C GLY A 30 -2.25 3.57 -16.49
N SER A 31 -2.04 2.60 -15.60
CA SER A 31 -0.73 2.37 -14.99
C SER A 31 0.30 1.83 -16.00
N ALA A 32 1.56 2.25 -15.87
CA ALA A 32 2.68 1.63 -16.57
C ALA A 32 2.93 0.20 -16.04
N GLU A 33 3.71 -0.59 -16.77
CA GLU A 33 3.95 -2.00 -16.47
C GLU A 33 4.54 -2.21 -15.06
N ASP A 34 5.56 -1.43 -14.71
CA ASP A 34 6.26 -1.47 -13.42
C ASP A 34 5.33 -1.11 -12.24
N GLU A 35 4.49 -0.08 -12.41
CA GLU A 35 3.51 0.31 -11.39
C GLU A 35 2.45 -0.77 -11.20
N ALA A 36 1.89 -1.28 -12.30
CA ALA A 36 0.88 -2.32 -12.24
C ALA A 36 1.43 -3.59 -11.57
N ALA A 37 2.66 -3.98 -11.87
CA ALA A 37 3.32 -5.11 -11.23
C ALA A 37 3.48 -4.88 -9.73
N MET A 38 4.02 -3.73 -9.30
CA MET A 38 4.22 -3.41 -7.87
C MET A 38 2.91 -3.40 -7.09
N VAL A 39 1.86 -2.78 -7.62
CA VAL A 39 0.56 -2.70 -6.95
C VAL A 39 -0.09 -4.08 -6.86
N THR A 40 -0.03 -4.86 -7.94
CA THR A 40 -0.54 -6.23 -7.97
C THR A 40 0.14 -7.09 -6.91
N ASP A 41 1.46 -7.07 -6.85
CA ASP A 41 2.25 -7.86 -5.91
C ASP A 41 1.90 -7.50 -4.48
N HIS A 42 1.83 -6.22 -4.16
CA HIS A 42 1.49 -5.75 -2.83
C HIS A 42 0.08 -6.19 -2.38
N LEU A 43 -0.92 -6.14 -3.28
CA LEU A 43 -2.28 -6.57 -2.99
C LEU A 43 -2.36 -8.10 -2.74
N LEU A 44 -1.74 -8.88 -3.61
CA LEU A 44 -1.72 -10.34 -3.46
C LEU A 44 -0.93 -10.77 -2.23
N GLU A 45 0.23 -10.18 -1.99
CA GLU A 45 1.03 -10.46 -0.81
C GLU A 45 0.26 -10.14 0.47
N SER A 46 -0.51 -9.05 0.49
CA SER A 46 -1.38 -8.71 1.62
C SER A 46 -2.39 -9.82 1.92
N ASN A 47 -3.05 -10.38 0.91
CA ASN A 47 -3.95 -11.54 1.09
C ASN A 47 -3.20 -12.79 1.58
N LEU A 48 -2.05 -13.11 0.97
CA LEU A 48 -1.26 -14.28 1.35
C LEU A 48 -0.75 -14.21 2.80
N GLN A 49 -0.59 -13.01 3.33
CA GLN A 49 -0.20 -12.76 4.71
C GLN A 49 -1.39 -12.56 5.67
N GLY A 50 -2.62 -12.82 5.22
CA GLY A 50 -3.82 -12.76 6.04
C GLY A 50 -4.37 -11.35 6.27
N HIS A 51 -3.92 -10.34 5.49
CA HIS A 51 -4.40 -8.96 5.55
C HIS A 51 -5.41 -8.67 4.43
N ASP A 52 -6.53 -9.36 4.40
CA ASP A 52 -7.53 -9.26 3.34
C ASP A 52 -8.08 -7.85 3.15
N SER A 53 -8.21 -7.08 4.23
CA SER A 53 -8.63 -5.67 4.19
C SER A 53 -7.69 -4.76 3.39
N HIS A 54 -6.45 -5.17 3.16
CA HIS A 54 -5.43 -4.48 2.39
C HIS A 54 -5.08 -5.21 1.08
N GLY A 55 -5.83 -6.26 0.76
CA GLY A 55 -5.63 -7.12 -0.39
C GLY A 55 -6.45 -6.72 -1.62
N ILE A 56 -6.70 -7.68 -2.48
CA ILE A 56 -7.33 -7.50 -3.79
C ILE A 56 -8.76 -6.93 -3.73
N MET A 57 -9.48 -7.07 -2.63
CA MET A 57 -10.80 -6.48 -2.46
C MET A 57 -10.80 -4.94 -2.60
N LEU A 58 -9.65 -4.30 -2.41
CA LEU A 58 -9.47 -2.86 -2.61
C LEU A 58 -9.47 -2.45 -4.09
N LEU A 59 -9.32 -3.38 -5.01
CA LEU A 59 -9.21 -3.08 -6.44
C LEU A 59 -10.43 -2.34 -6.97
N VAL A 60 -11.64 -2.71 -6.54
CA VAL A 60 -12.88 -2.01 -6.92
C VAL A 60 -12.82 -0.54 -6.51
N ARG A 61 -12.44 -0.27 -5.25
CA ARG A 61 -12.25 1.10 -4.73
C ARG A 61 -11.19 1.87 -5.51
N TYR A 62 -10.11 1.21 -5.92
CA TYR A 62 -9.06 1.88 -6.72
C TYR A 62 -9.59 2.30 -8.09
N VAL A 63 -10.36 1.45 -8.76
CA VAL A 63 -11.01 1.79 -10.03
C VAL A 63 -11.98 2.97 -9.87
N GLU A 64 -12.79 2.96 -8.82
CA GLU A 64 -13.71 4.06 -8.50
C GLU A 64 -12.95 5.37 -8.23
N ASN A 65 -11.88 5.32 -7.45
CA ASN A 65 -11.06 6.48 -7.12
C ASN A 65 -10.32 7.03 -8.35
N MET A 66 -9.85 6.18 -9.26
CA MET A 66 -9.28 6.62 -10.54
C MET A 66 -10.31 7.36 -11.37
N ARG A 67 -11.51 6.80 -11.52
CA ARG A 67 -12.61 7.45 -12.26
C ARG A 67 -13.04 8.78 -11.65
N ALA A 68 -12.97 8.89 -10.33
CA ALA A 68 -13.30 10.11 -9.59
C ALA A 68 -12.14 11.12 -9.52
N GLY A 69 -10.99 10.87 -10.16
CA GLY A 69 -9.81 11.73 -10.10
C GLY A 69 -9.17 11.83 -8.70
N LYS A 70 -9.37 10.82 -7.86
CA LYS A 70 -8.81 10.74 -6.50
C LYS A 70 -7.57 9.83 -6.41
N LEU A 71 -7.28 9.10 -7.47
CA LEU A 71 -6.09 8.28 -7.63
C LEU A 71 -5.51 8.56 -9.00
N HIS A 72 -4.22 8.89 -9.05
CA HIS A 72 -3.52 9.27 -10.27
C HIS A 72 -2.48 8.20 -10.63
N PRO A 73 -2.79 7.26 -11.55
CA PRO A 73 -1.83 6.31 -12.07
C PRO A 73 -0.62 7.03 -12.69
N GLY A 74 0.56 6.47 -12.53
CA GLY A 74 1.81 7.02 -13.05
C GLY A 74 2.40 8.18 -12.24
N ALA A 75 1.72 8.68 -11.21
CA ALA A 75 2.25 9.73 -10.36
C ALA A 75 3.54 9.27 -9.65
N MET A 76 4.52 10.16 -9.62
CA MET A 76 5.80 9.98 -8.92
C MET A 76 5.90 10.93 -7.74
N PRO A 77 6.55 10.54 -6.64
CA PRO A 77 6.72 11.42 -5.49
C PRO A 77 7.65 12.57 -5.81
N ASP A 78 7.27 13.78 -5.40
CA ASP A 78 8.14 14.94 -5.43
C ASP A 78 8.73 15.22 -4.05
N ALA A 79 10.01 15.49 -3.97
CA ALA A 79 10.65 15.96 -2.74
C ALA A 79 10.29 17.44 -2.52
N VAL A 80 9.39 17.69 -1.58
CA VAL A 80 9.00 19.07 -1.18
C VAL A 80 10.07 19.71 -0.31
N ARG A 81 10.73 18.88 0.51
CA ARG A 81 11.90 19.23 1.31
C ARG A 81 12.82 18.03 1.38
N GLN A 82 14.10 18.25 1.18
CA GLN A 82 15.09 17.19 1.30
C GLN A 82 16.40 17.75 1.85
N GLU A 83 16.84 17.16 2.93
CA GLU A 83 18.12 17.40 3.59
C GLU A 83 18.86 16.07 3.72
N ALA A 84 20.04 16.06 4.33
CA ALA A 84 20.86 14.85 4.41
C ALA A 84 20.11 13.59 4.89
N SER A 85 19.43 13.68 6.02
CA SER A 85 18.70 12.54 6.63
C SER A 85 17.22 12.79 6.86
N LEU A 86 16.68 13.93 6.34
CA LEU A 86 15.28 14.31 6.48
C LEU A 86 14.68 14.62 5.13
N ALA A 87 13.50 14.07 4.82
CA ALA A 87 12.75 14.46 3.64
C ALA A 87 11.24 14.53 3.90
N VAL A 88 10.58 15.38 3.10
CA VAL A 88 9.13 15.42 2.97
C VAL A 88 8.80 15.24 1.49
N PHE A 89 8.02 14.22 1.19
CA PHE A 89 7.55 13.92 -0.16
C PHE A 89 6.07 14.22 -0.33
N ASP A 90 5.70 14.69 -1.51
CA ASP A 90 4.32 14.78 -1.97
C ASP A 90 4.06 13.64 -2.97
N GLY A 91 3.11 12.77 -2.66
CA GLY A 91 2.76 11.60 -3.46
C GLY A 91 1.78 11.88 -4.58
N LYS A 92 1.31 13.11 -4.75
CA LYS A 92 0.41 13.55 -5.86
C LYS A 92 -0.78 12.64 -6.10
N MET A 93 -1.34 12.08 -5.03
CA MET A 93 -2.44 11.11 -5.06
C MET A 93 -2.16 9.85 -5.90
N GLY A 94 -0.91 9.50 -6.12
CA GLY A 94 -0.51 8.26 -6.79
C GLY A 94 -0.68 7.02 -5.91
N TYR A 95 -0.48 5.84 -6.50
CA TYR A 95 -0.53 4.57 -5.78
C TYR A 95 0.43 4.53 -4.60
N GLY A 96 -0.12 4.42 -3.39
CA GLY A 96 0.66 4.42 -2.16
C GLY A 96 1.67 3.28 -2.11
N GLN A 97 1.36 2.13 -2.69
CA GLN A 97 2.25 0.97 -2.75
C GLN A 97 3.55 1.28 -3.50
N ARG A 98 3.46 1.96 -4.65
CA ARG A 98 4.63 2.37 -5.43
C ARG A 98 5.38 3.50 -4.76
N ILE A 99 4.65 4.56 -4.40
CA ILE A 99 5.24 5.78 -3.83
C ILE A 99 5.89 5.49 -2.48
N GLY A 100 5.20 4.73 -1.61
CA GLY A 100 5.75 4.31 -0.32
C GLY A 100 7.04 3.50 -0.46
N ARG A 101 7.11 2.60 -1.45
CA ARG A 101 8.32 1.83 -1.73
C ARG A 101 9.49 2.73 -2.19
N ILE A 102 9.23 3.66 -3.11
CA ILE A 102 10.23 4.60 -3.62
C ILE A 102 10.77 5.49 -2.50
N THR A 103 9.88 6.07 -1.70
CA THR A 103 10.27 6.95 -0.60
C THR A 103 10.96 6.19 0.53
N MET A 104 10.62 4.91 0.73
CA MET A 104 11.32 4.04 1.68
C MET A 104 12.73 3.69 1.20
N ASP A 105 12.94 3.48 -0.12
CA ASP A 105 14.28 3.30 -0.70
C ASP A 105 15.16 4.54 -0.46
N TRP A 106 14.57 5.74 -0.61
CA TRP A 106 15.28 6.98 -0.23
C TRP A 106 15.68 6.97 1.24
N ALA A 107 14.74 6.65 2.16
CA ALA A 107 15.01 6.63 3.60
C ALA A 107 16.11 5.61 3.98
N ILE A 108 16.07 4.43 3.37
CA ILE A 108 17.11 3.39 3.56
C ILE A 108 18.49 3.92 3.10
N ASN A 109 18.55 4.56 1.94
CA ASN A 109 19.81 5.10 1.41
C ASN A 109 20.34 6.24 2.27
N ALA A 110 19.47 7.15 2.72
CA ALA A 110 19.86 8.22 3.64
C ALA A 110 20.35 7.66 4.99
N ALA A 111 19.66 6.66 5.54
CA ALA A 111 20.08 6.01 6.78
C ALA A 111 21.42 5.30 6.66
N ARG A 112 21.75 4.70 5.49
CA ARG A 112 23.08 4.12 5.25
C ARG A 112 24.19 5.15 5.30
N GLN A 113 23.92 6.37 4.80
CA GLN A 113 24.91 7.44 4.72
C GLN A 113 25.07 8.22 6.04
N HIS A 114 23.96 8.38 6.79
CA HIS A 114 23.88 9.28 7.93
C HIS A 114 23.57 8.60 9.26
N GLY A 115 23.43 7.26 9.28
CA GLY A 115 23.10 6.48 10.47
C GLY A 115 21.62 6.48 10.83
N HIS A 116 20.82 7.38 10.27
CA HIS A 116 19.37 7.47 10.47
C HIS A 116 18.71 8.23 9.31
N ALA A 117 17.39 8.09 9.17
CA ALA A 117 16.58 8.95 8.32
C ALA A 117 15.20 9.19 8.93
N VAL A 118 14.63 10.36 8.66
CA VAL A 118 13.23 10.71 8.93
C VAL A 118 12.58 11.09 7.61
N MET A 119 11.52 10.41 7.25
CA MET A 119 10.80 10.66 6.01
C MET A 119 9.30 10.85 6.30
N ALA A 120 8.74 11.94 5.80
CA ALA A 120 7.30 12.16 5.79
C ALA A 120 6.76 12.07 4.36
N LEU A 121 5.58 11.48 4.21
CA LEU A 121 4.88 11.34 2.93
C LEU A 121 3.46 11.89 3.08
N LYS A 122 3.09 12.83 2.23
CA LYS A 122 1.76 13.44 2.19
C LYS A 122 1.10 13.29 0.82
N ASN A 123 -0.20 13.55 0.73
CA ASN A 123 -0.98 13.52 -0.50
C ASN A 123 -0.74 12.24 -1.32
N VAL A 124 -0.82 11.11 -0.67
CA VAL A 124 -0.67 9.79 -1.28
C VAL A 124 -1.97 9.03 -1.14
N HIS A 125 -2.33 8.25 -2.15
CA HIS A 125 -3.43 7.31 -2.06
C HIS A 125 -3.09 6.16 -1.10
N HIS A 126 -4.00 5.25 -0.87
CA HIS A 126 -3.87 4.16 0.09
C HIS A 126 -2.51 3.44 0.00
N LEU A 127 -1.79 3.36 1.12
CA LEU A 127 -0.44 2.79 1.20
C LEU A 127 -0.40 1.25 1.19
N GLY A 128 -1.56 0.61 1.35
CA GLY A 128 -1.60 -0.84 1.51
C GLY A 128 -1.12 -1.29 2.90
N ARG A 129 -0.61 -2.50 3.00
CA ARG A 129 -0.08 -3.08 4.23
C ARG A 129 1.24 -2.42 4.61
N ILE A 130 1.23 -1.66 5.70
CA ILE A 130 2.42 -0.91 6.18
C ILE A 130 3.59 -1.83 6.53
N GLY A 131 3.32 -3.05 6.99
CA GLY A 131 4.34 -4.06 7.26
C GLY A 131 5.30 -4.32 6.09
N SER A 132 4.85 -4.15 4.85
CA SER A 132 5.70 -4.31 3.65
C SER A 132 6.88 -3.34 3.62
N TYR A 133 6.72 -2.12 4.13
CA TYR A 133 7.81 -1.14 4.24
C TYR A 133 8.75 -1.46 5.39
N GLY A 134 8.21 -2.00 6.50
CA GLY A 134 9.03 -2.53 7.59
C GLY A 134 9.92 -3.69 7.14
N GLU A 135 9.37 -4.60 6.34
CA GLU A 135 10.12 -5.70 5.72
C GLU A 135 11.17 -5.20 4.73
N GLN A 136 10.87 -4.15 3.96
CA GLN A 136 11.84 -3.51 3.06
C GLN A 136 13.05 -2.97 3.85
N ALA A 137 12.81 -2.29 4.98
CA ALA A 137 13.87 -1.83 5.89
C ALA A 137 14.65 -3.00 6.50
N ALA A 138 13.95 -4.03 6.98
CA ALA A 138 14.57 -5.20 7.59
C ALA A 138 15.48 -5.97 6.62
N ARG A 139 15.05 -6.13 5.35
CA ARG A 139 15.90 -6.72 4.29
C ARG A 139 17.16 -5.88 4.02
N ALA A 140 17.13 -4.59 4.32
CA ALA A 140 18.28 -3.68 4.22
C ALA A 140 19.14 -3.66 5.50
N GLY A 141 18.80 -4.48 6.52
CA GLY A 141 19.50 -4.54 7.81
C GLY A 141 19.15 -3.38 8.73
N MET A 142 17.99 -2.75 8.59
CA MET A 142 17.56 -1.57 9.33
C MET A 142 16.32 -1.83 10.15
N ILE A 143 16.14 -1.06 11.21
CA ILE A 143 14.90 -0.96 11.99
C ILE A 143 14.14 0.26 11.48
N SER A 144 12.81 0.14 11.35
CA SER A 144 11.94 1.26 10.99
C SER A 144 10.74 1.37 11.93
N VAL A 145 10.28 2.60 12.12
CA VAL A 145 9.05 2.91 12.87
C VAL A 145 8.14 3.69 11.94
N HIS A 146 6.88 3.28 11.86
CA HIS A 146 5.90 3.85 10.95
C HIS A 146 4.74 4.47 11.72
N PHE A 147 4.42 5.72 11.38
CA PHE A 147 3.22 6.42 11.85
C PHE A 147 2.33 6.67 10.63
N VAL A 148 1.09 6.22 10.70
CA VAL A 148 0.15 6.35 9.58
C VAL A 148 -1.12 7.04 10.06
N ASN A 149 -1.58 8.01 9.29
CA ASN A 149 -2.84 8.69 9.50
C ASN A 149 -3.77 8.45 8.31
N GLY A 150 -4.99 8.02 8.59
CA GLY A 150 -6.06 7.91 7.59
C GLY A 150 -6.94 9.15 7.61
N VAL A 151 -7.17 9.77 6.44
CA VAL A 151 -8.03 10.97 6.34
C VAL A 151 -9.51 10.64 6.11
N SER A 152 -9.86 9.38 5.91
CA SER A 152 -11.22 8.94 5.57
C SER A 152 -11.85 8.09 6.68
N GLY A 153 -12.17 8.71 7.81
CA GLY A 153 -12.89 8.06 8.90
C GLY A 153 -12.04 7.75 10.13
N PRO A 154 -12.63 7.15 11.17
CA PRO A 154 -11.92 6.71 12.36
C PRO A 154 -10.85 5.68 11.99
N GLY A 155 -9.75 5.66 12.73
CA GLY A 155 -8.68 4.68 12.54
C GLY A 155 -9.25 3.26 12.60
N ALA A 156 -8.83 2.42 11.65
CA ALA A 156 -9.44 1.11 11.43
C ALA A 156 -8.48 -0.03 11.77
N VAL A 157 -7.78 0.06 12.89
CA VAL A 157 -6.94 -1.04 13.39
C VAL A 157 -7.52 -1.52 14.71
N ALA A 158 -8.22 -2.65 14.69
CA ALA A 158 -8.72 -3.27 15.89
C ALA A 158 -7.56 -3.73 16.80
N PRO A 159 -7.58 -3.43 18.10
CA PRO A 159 -6.64 -3.99 19.03
C PRO A 159 -6.86 -5.52 19.16
N PHE A 160 -5.84 -6.25 19.61
CA PHE A 160 -5.97 -7.69 19.83
C PHE A 160 -7.15 -7.98 20.76
N GLY A 161 -8.09 -8.79 20.28
CA GLY A 161 -9.33 -9.13 21.02
C GLY A 161 -10.42 -8.06 20.97
N GLY A 162 -10.22 -6.93 20.28
CA GLY A 162 -11.24 -5.92 20.02
C GLY A 162 -12.04 -6.21 18.76
N SER A 163 -13.28 -5.71 18.71
CA SER A 163 -14.19 -5.80 17.55
C SER A 163 -14.13 -4.56 16.66
N ASP A 164 -13.65 -3.44 17.19
CA ASP A 164 -13.60 -2.15 16.52
C ASP A 164 -12.20 -1.57 16.56
N GLY A 165 -11.78 -0.94 15.49
CA GLY A 165 -10.52 -0.25 15.34
C GLY A 165 -10.70 1.28 15.41
#